data_bfeeadafc8a05e0b30df2b2c703b8209
#
_entry.id   bfeeadafc8a05e0b30df2b2c703b8209
#
_cell.length_a   1.000
_cell.length_b   1.000
_cell.length_c   1.000
_cell.angle_alpha   90.00
_cell.angle_beta   90.00
_cell.angle_gamma   90.00
#
_symmetry.space_group_name_H-M   'P 1'
#
loop_
_entity.id
_entity.type
_entity.pdbx_description
1 polymer ?
#
loop_
_entity_poly.entity_id
_entity_poly.type
_entity_poly.pdbx_seq_one_letter_code
_entity_poly.pdbx_strand_id
1 'polypeptide(L)'
;MNWSRIRDKRKEKGYTLAQVAAETGYSVGYLSQLERNQKEPSLAALRKIANCLGCSEVWLIMGTKHEISLSPAPDEESTHSPGYILRRDSRVPMKIPEIDTTYSIFTPSRLPENARPRMTGLYVTLKPDCWATETMILHKNADESVLIMQGQLEVHIGTHVYNALEGDCLYIPKNTLHNYLNTGLEDAQCIVFFSDLIY
;
A
#
# COMPACT_ATOMS: atom_id res chain seq x y z
N MET A 1 -3.28 13.29 -11.85
CA MET A 1 -3.77 11.91 -11.60
C MET A 1 -5.18 11.75 -12.17
N ASN A 2 -5.66 10.51 -12.39
CA ASN A 2 -7.00 10.28 -12.96
C ASN A 2 -7.93 9.64 -11.93
N TRP A 3 -8.78 10.44 -11.30
CA TRP A 3 -9.71 10.02 -10.25
C TRP A 3 -11.02 9.43 -10.76
N SER A 4 -11.24 9.40 -12.09
CA SER A 4 -12.41 8.72 -12.68
C SER A 4 -12.45 7.22 -12.31
N ARG A 5 -11.31 6.65 -11.92
CA ARG A 5 -11.18 5.28 -11.43
C ARG A 5 -12.02 5.00 -10.19
N ILE A 6 -12.22 6.00 -9.31
CA ILE A 6 -13.13 5.91 -8.18
C ILE A 6 -14.53 5.56 -8.69
N ARG A 7 -14.98 6.24 -9.75
CA ARG A 7 -16.27 5.97 -10.40
C ARG A 7 -16.34 4.56 -10.99
N ASP A 8 -15.27 4.15 -11.68
CA ASP A 8 -15.23 2.84 -12.35
C ASP A 8 -15.32 1.72 -11.30
N LYS A 9 -14.54 1.83 -10.22
CA LYS A 9 -14.55 0.84 -9.13
C LYS A 9 -15.87 0.85 -8.35
N ARG A 10 -16.44 2.02 -8.11
CA ARG A 10 -17.77 2.15 -7.50
C ARG A 10 -18.84 1.45 -8.33
N LYS A 11 -18.84 1.67 -9.65
CA LYS A 11 -19.79 1.05 -10.57
C LYS A 11 -19.61 -0.46 -10.67
N GLU A 12 -18.36 -0.95 -10.70
CA GLU A 12 -18.05 -2.37 -10.66
C GLU A 12 -18.67 -3.05 -9.45
N LYS A 13 -18.66 -2.37 -8.28
CA LYS A 13 -19.31 -2.83 -7.06
C LYS A 13 -20.82 -2.59 -6.99
N GLY A 14 -21.40 -1.95 -7.98
CA GLY A 14 -22.82 -1.60 -7.98
C GLY A 14 -23.21 -0.52 -6.96
N TYR A 15 -22.24 0.24 -6.42
CA TYR A 15 -22.53 1.24 -5.40
C TYR A 15 -22.99 2.57 -6.03
N THR A 16 -23.96 3.20 -5.37
CA THR A 16 -24.34 4.59 -5.64
C THR A 16 -23.38 5.55 -4.92
N LEU A 17 -23.31 6.81 -5.39
CA LEU A 17 -22.56 7.85 -4.68
C LEU A 17 -23.04 8.06 -3.23
N ALA A 18 -24.35 7.91 -2.99
CA ALA A 18 -24.94 8.04 -1.66
C ALA A 18 -24.47 6.93 -0.71
N GLN A 19 -24.33 5.70 -1.19
CA GLN A 19 -23.81 4.59 -0.38
C GLN A 19 -22.34 4.80 -0.01
N VAL A 20 -21.51 5.21 -0.98
CA VAL A 20 -20.11 5.54 -0.69
C VAL A 20 -20.00 6.73 0.28
N ALA A 21 -20.85 7.75 0.12
CA ALA A 21 -20.92 8.89 1.04
C ALA A 21 -21.25 8.47 2.47
N ALA A 22 -22.24 7.60 2.64
CA ALA A 22 -22.65 7.08 3.94
C ALA A 22 -21.54 6.26 4.63
N GLU A 23 -20.80 5.44 3.86
CA GLU A 23 -19.74 4.60 4.39
C GLU A 23 -18.44 5.36 4.68
N THR A 24 -18.10 6.34 3.84
CA THR A 24 -16.85 7.10 3.99
C THR A 24 -16.99 8.35 4.85
N GLY A 25 -18.21 8.84 5.10
CA GLY A 25 -18.49 10.11 5.79
C GLY A 25 -18.23 11.35 4.93
N TYR A 26 -17.96 11.21 3.63
CA TYR A 26 -17.82 12.34 2.71
C TYR A 26 -19.16 12.70 2.06
N SER A 27 -19.31 13.99 1.65
CA SER A 27 -20.50 14.41 0.95
C SER A 27 -20.58 13.83 -0.48
N VAL A 28 -21.79 13.58 -0.97
CA VAL A 28 -22.04 13.14 -2.35
C VAL A 28 -21.41 14.13 -3.35
N GLY A 29 -21.50 15.45 -3.05
CA GLY A 29 -20.91 16.50 -3.88
C GLY A 29 -19.39 16.38 -3.99
N TYR A 30 -18.69 16.14 -2.87
CA TYR A 30 -17.25 15.92 -2.83
C TYR A 30 -16.84 14.69 -3.66
N LEU A 31 -17.47 13.55 -3.42
CA LEU A 31 -17.20 12.32 -4.18
C LEU A 31 -17.45 12.50 -5.68
N SER A 32 -18.52 13.20 -6.07
CA SER A 32 -18.82 13.51 -7.45
C SER A 32 -17.76 14.41 -8.11
N GLN A 33 -17.18 15.37 -7.36
CA GLN A 33 -16.09 16.22 -7.83
C GLN A 33 -14.82 15.41 -8.05
N LEU A 34 -14.49 14.48 -7.15
CA LEU A 34 -13.37 13.55 -7.31
C LEU A 34 -13.54 12.71 -8.58
N GLU A 35 -14.68 12.04 -8.74
CA GLU A 35 -14.94 11.18 -9.90
C GLU A 35 -14.86 11.90 -11.25
N ARG A 36 -15.04 13.23 -11.25
CA ARG A 36 -14.93 14.09 -12.44
C ARG A 36 -13.58 14.78 -12.59
N ASN A 37 -12.59 14.42 -11.75
CA ASN A 37 -11.27 15.06 -11.70
C ASN A 37 -11.33 16.59 -11.46
N GLN A 38 -12.37 17.06 -10.79
CA GLN A 38 -12.55 18.47 -10.44
C GLN A 38 -11.93 18.81 -9.09
N LYS A 39 -11.49 17.82 -8.34
CA LYS A 39 -10.83 17.93 -7.06
C LYS A 39 -9.87 16.76 -6.86
N GLU A 40 -8.79 16.99 -6.12
CA GLU A 40 -7.87 15.94 -5.69
C GLU A 40 -8.24 15.46 -4.28
N PRO A 41 -8.24 14.14 -4.03
CA PRO A 41 -8.42 13.61 -2.69
C PRO A 41 -7.13 13.77 -1.87
N SER A 42 -7.24 14.05 -0.59
CA SER A 42 -6.14 13.81 0.33
C SER A 42 -5.87 12.30 0.42
N LEU A 43 -4.67 11.90 0.87
CA LEU A 43 -4.34 10.48 1.04
C LEU A 43 -5.31 9.81 2.03
N ALA A 44 -5.71 10.52 3.10
CA ALA A 44 -6.72 10.02 4.05
C ALA A 44 -8.09 9.81 3.40
N ALA A 45 -8.50 10.70 2.49
CA ALA A 45 -9.74 10.53 1.73
C ALA A 45 -9.64 9.34 0.77
N LEU A 46 -8.50 9.22 0.09
CA LEU A 46 -8.24 8.14 -0.85
C LEU A 46 -8.31 6.77 -0.15
N ARG A 47 -7.72 6.64 1.04
CA ARG A 47 -7.78 5.43 1.86
C ARG A 47 -9.21 5.05 2.25
N LYS A 48 -9.97 6.00 2.77
CA LYS A 48 -11.38 5.73 3.13
C LYS A 48 -12.19 5.26 1.93
N ILE A 49 -11.98 5.89 0.77
CA ILE A 49 -12.65 5.53 -0.48
C ILE A 49 -12.18 4.15 -0.95
N ALA A 50 -10.87 3.89 -0.96
CA ALA A 50 -10.30 2.60 -1.34
C ALA A 50 -10.83 1.46 -0.47
N ASN A 51 -10.85 1.65 0.85
CA ASN A 51 -11.41 0.69 1.80
C ASN A 51 -12.91 0.40 1.55
N CYS A 52 -13.72 1.44 1.34
CA CYS A 52 -15.15 1.30 1.00
C CYS A 52 -15.32 0.53 -0.32
N LEU A 53 -14.50 0.84 -1.31
CA LEU A 53 -14.55 0.20 -2.63
C LEU A 53 -13.82 -1.15 -2.67
N GLY A 54 -13.13 -1.58 -1.60
CA GLY A 54 -12.39 -2.84 -1.52
C GLY A 54 -11.26 -2.94 -2.55
N CYS A 55 -10.54 -1.85 -2.74
CA CYS A 55 -9.36 -1.79 -3.58
C CYS A 55 -8.23 -1.11 -2.80
N SER A 56 -7.00 -1.17 -3.31
CA SER A 56 -5.90 -0.42 -2.72
C SER A 56 -5.89 1.04 -3.17
N GLU A 57 -5.32 1.93 -2.35
CA GLU A 57 -5.06 3.33 -2.73
C GLU A 57 -4.19 3.39 -3.97
N VAL A 58 -3.21 2.49 -4.06
CA VAL A 58 -2.32 2.34 -5.22
C VAL A 58 -3.12 2.12 -6.49
N TRP A 59 -4.16 1.29 -6.43
CA TRP A 59 -5.05 1.07 -7.55
C TRP A 59 -5.76 2.37 -7.96
N LEU A 60 -6.26 3.14 -7.02
CA LEU A 60 -6.92 4.41 -7.30
C LEU A 60 -5.95 5.46 -7.87
N ILE A 61 -4.70 5.50 -7.39
CA ILE A 61 -3.67 6.44 -7.84
C ILE A 61 -3.19 6.10 -9.25
N MET A 62 -2.85 4.83 -9.48
CA MET A 62 -2.13 4.42 -10.68
C MET A 62 -3.00 3.78 -11.76
N GLY A 63 -4.14 3.19 -11.38
CA GLY A 63 -5.13 2.56 -12.27
C GLY A 63 -4.68 1.21 -12.81
N THR A 64 -5.38 0.17 -12.47
CA THR A 64 -4.93 -1.19 -12.77
C THR A 64 -5.64 -1.91 -13.87
N LYS A 65 -6.05 -1.23 -14.90
CA LYS A 65 -6.00 -1.86 -16.23
C LYS A 65 -4.67 -1.64 -16.94
N HIS A 66 -3.85 -0.70 -16.48
CA HIS A 66 -2.43 -0.91 -16.55
C HIS A 66 -2.09 -1.75 -15.32
N GLU A 67 -1.85 -3.02 -15.55
CA GLU A 67 -0.89 -3.76 -14.79
C GLU A 67 0.19 -2.76 -14.40
N ILE A 68 0.15 -2.26 -13.16
CA ILE A 68 1.36 -1.66 -12.63
C ILE A 68 2.33 -2.81 -12.78
N SER A 69 3.30 -2.62 -13.65
CA SER A 69 4.44 -3.50 -13.75
C SER A 69 5.25 -3.30 -12.48
N LEU A 70 4.59 -3.54 -11.35
CA LEU A 70 5.23 -3.53 -10.04
C LEU A 70 6.24 -4.68 -9.97
N SER A 71 6.09 -5.62 -10.89
CA SER A 71 7.08 -6.66 -11.15
C SER A 71 7.07 -6.94 -12.64
N PRO A 72 8.21 -7.11 -13.30
CA PRO A 72 8.25 -7.68 -14.63
C PRO A 72 7.56 -9.04 -14.62
N ALA A 73 7.08 -9.46 -15.79
CA ALA A 73 6.70 -10.84 -15.96
C ALA A 73 7.92 -11.71 -15.58
N PRO A 74 7.72 -12.86 -14.92
CA PRO A 74 8.80 -13.82 -14.75
C PRO A 74 9.46 -14.08 -16.10
N ASP A 75 10.79 -14.18 -16.14
CA ASP A 75 11.49 -14.56 -17.35
C ASP A 75 10.88 -15.84 -17.93
N GLU A 76 10.86 -15.98 -19.25
CA GLU A 76 10.24 -17.14 -19.92
C GLU A 76 10.78 -18.49 -19.39
N GLU A 77 12.02 -18.53 -18.91
CA GLU A 77 12.60 -19.68 -18.20
C GLU A 77 11.88 -20.04 -16.90
N SER A 78 11.17 -19.09 -16.28
CA SER A 78 10.45 -19.31 -15.01
C SER A 78 9.11 -20.02 -15.17
N THR A 79 8.58 -20.16 -16.38
CA THR A 79 7.24 -20.75 -16.62
C THR A 79 7.13 -22.22 -16.24
N HIS A 80 8.26 -22.90 -16.05
CA HIS A 80 8.33 -24.33 -15.69
C HIS A 80 8.99 -24.55 -14.31
N SER A 81 9.32 -23.49 -13.60
CA SER A 81 9.93 -23.53 -12.27
C SER A 81 8.85 -23.49 -11.18
N PRO A 82 9.01 -24.22 -10.07
CA PRO A 82 8.15 -24.10 -8.90
C PRO A 82 8.31 -22.78 -8.13
N GLY A 83 9.22 -21.88 -8.57
CA GLY A 83 9.50 -20.60 -7.95
C GLY A 83 9.89 -19.54 -8.98
N TYR A 84 9.97 -18.28 -8.50
CA TYR A 84 10.25 -17.12 -9.35
C TYR A 84 11.41 -16.31 -8.78
N ILE A 85 12.21 -15.74 -9.66
CA ILE A 85 13.24 -14.75 -9.29
C ILE A 85 12.76 -13.39 -9.76
N LEU A 86 12.71 -12.44 -8.83
CA LEU A 86 12.48 -11.02 -9.10
C LEU A 86 13.79 -10.26 -8.88
N ARG A 87 14.44 -9.85 -9.97
CA ARG A 87 15.70 -9.11 -9.90
C ARG A 87 15.49 -7.72 -9.29
N ARG A 88 16.50 -7.21 -8.57
CA ARG A 88 16.47 -5.89 -7.94
C ARG A 88 16.08 -4.80 -8.93
N ASP A 89 16.70 -4.79 -10.10
CA ASP A 89 16.54 -3.76 -11.13
C ASP A 89 15.18 -3.85 -11.84
N SER A 90 14.46 -4.93 -11.62
CA SER A 90 13.12 -5.16 -12.13
C SER A 90 12.03 -4.63 -11.21
N ARG A 91 12.36 -4.21 -9.98
CA ARG A 91 11.38 -3.66 -9.05
C ARG A 91 11.06 -2.23 -9.45
N VAL A 92 9.79 -1.88 -9.40
CA VAL A 92 9.34 -0.51 -9.66
C VAL A 92 9.13 0.20 -8.32
N PRO A 93 9.98 1.16 -7.96
CA PRO A 93 9.78 1.94 -6.74
C PRO A 93 8.56 2.84 -6.90
N MET A 94 7.73 2.86 -5.88
CA MET A 94 6.56 3.73 -5.77
C MET A 94 6.87 4.80 -4.71
N LYS A 95 6.78 6.06 -5.10
CA LYS A 95 6.82 7.20 -4.18
C LYS A 95 5.41 7.76 -3.99
N ILE A 96 5.06 8.07 -2.77
CA ILE A 96 3.86 8.84 -2.46
C ILE A 96 4.29 10.31 -2.39
N PRO A 97 3.73 11.21 -3.20
CA PRO A 97 4.21 12.58 -3.33
C PRO A 97 4.26 13.37 -2.01
N GLU A 98 3.34 13.07 -1.10
CA GLU A 98 3.14 13.77 0.18
C GLU A 98 4.09 13.29 1.29
N ILE A 99 4.74 12.13 1.10
CA ILE A 99 5.68 11.55 2.05
C ILE A 99 6.95 11.10 1.31
N ASP A 100 8.10 11.46 1.84
CA ASP A 100 9.40 11.08 1.23
C ASP A 100 9.79 9.64 1.62
N THR A 101 8.84 8.73 1.43
CA THR A 101 8.97 7.28 1.64
C THR A 101 8.85 6.56 0.32
N THR A 102 9.76 5.62 0.08
CA THR A 102 9.77 4.81 -1.13
C THR A 102 9.40 3.37 -0.81
N TYR A 103 8.46 2.81 -1.57
CA TYR A 103 8.00 1.43 -1.48
C TYR A 103 8.40 0.67 -2.74
N SER A 104 8.89 -0.54 -2.60
CA SER A 104 9.16 -1.43 -3.73
C SER A 104 8.60 -2.80 -3.45
N ILE A 105 7.58 -3.21 -4.20
CA ILE A 105 7.00 -4.56 -4.07
C ILE A 105 8.00 -5.56 -4.63
N PHE A 106 8.30 -6.61 -3.89
CA PHE A 106 9.18 -7.69 -4.32
C PHE A 106 8.49 -9.07 -4.41
N THR A 107 7.18 -9.15 -4.12
CA THR A 107 6.39 -10.33 -4.46
C THR A 107 5.85 -10.18 -5.88
N PRO A 108 5.89 -11.23 -6.72
CA PRO A 108 5.42 -11.15 -8.08
C PRO A 108 3.89 -10.95 -8.10
N SER A 109 3.43 -9.94 -8.85
CA SER A 109 2.01 -9.60 -8.96
C SER A 109 1.35 -10.10 -10.25
N ARG A 110 2.15 -10.42 -11.28
CA ARG A 110 1.70 -10.83 -12.60
C ARG A 110 1.73 -12.34 -12.80
N LEU A 111 1.07 -13.06 -11.93
CA LEU A 111 0.97 -14.50 -12.05
C LEU A 111 -0.48 -14.91 -12.35
N PRO A 112 -0.69 -16.04 -13.03
CA PRO A 112 -2.00 -16.67 -13.14
C PRO A 112 -2.64 -16.83 -11.76
N GLU A 113 -3.96 -16.80 -11.69
CA GLU A 113 -4.69 -16.81 -10.41
C GLU A 113 -4.31 -18.00 -9.50
N ASN A 114 -4.08 -19.16 -10.09
CA ASN A 114 -3.64 -20.37 -9.38
C ASN A 114 -2.18 -20.33 -8.88
N ALA A 115 -1.38 -19.38 -9.33
CA ALA A 115 0.02 -19.20 -8.95
C ALA A 115 0.28 -17.90 -8.19
N ARG A 116 -0.77 -17.11 -7.90
CA ARG A 116 -0.63 -15.84 -7.15
C ARG A 116 -0.09 -16.08 -5.75
N PRO A 117 0.86 -15.25 -5.29
CA PRO A 117 1.33 -15.30 -3.91
C PRO A 117 0.16 -15.09 -2.94
N ARG A 118 0.23 -15.72 -1.78
CA ARG A 118 -0.70 -15.48 -0.67
C ARG A 118 -0.15 -14.47 0.34
N MET A 119 0.85 -13.72 -0.05
CA MET A 119 1.51 -12.70 0.77
C MET A 119 1.96 -11.55 -0.11
N THR A 120 2.07 -10.37 0.48
CA THR A 120 2.73 -9.22 -0.16
C THR A 120 4.01 -8.91 0.59
N GLY A 121 5.10 -8.71 -0.14
CA GLY A 121 6.37 -8.25 0.40
C GLY A 121 6.76 -6.89 -0.17
N LEU A 122 7.11 -5.97 0.73
CA LEU A 122 7.57 -4.63 0.41
C LEU A 122 8.98 -4.41 0.94
N TYR A 123 9.82 -3.77 0.16
CA TYR A 123 11.00 -3.09 0.63
C TYR A 123 10.67 -1.61 0.78
N VAL A 124 10.88 -1.05 1.96
CA VAL A 124 10.51 0.31 2.30
C VAL A 124 11.74 1.09 2.72
N THR A 125 11.88 2.32 2.20
CA THR A 125 12.92 3.27 2.62
C THR A 125 12.25 4.54 3.09
N LEU A 126 12.52 4.93 4.33
CA LEU A 126 12.03 6.14 4.96
C LEU A 126 13.20 7.12 5.13
N LYS A 127 13.04 8.34 4.66
CA LYS A 127 13.99 9.42 4.92
C LYS A 127 13.96 9.84 6.40
N PRO A 128 15.01 10.51 6.91
CA PRO A 128 14.99 11.11 8.25
C PRO A 128 13.75 11.99 8.47
N ASP A 129 13.21 11.93 9.67
CA ASP A 129 12.01 12.68 10.11
C ASP A 129 10.75 12.43 9.27
N CYS A 130 10.72 11.32 8.50
CA CYS A 130 9.58 10.96 7.66
C CYS A 130 8.77 9.81 8.24
N TRP A 131 7.44 9.97 8.18
CA TRP A 131 6.49 8.91 8.47
C TRP A 131 6.35 7.96 7.28
N ALA A 132 6.09 6.69 7.55
CA ALA A 132 5.75 5.74 6.50
C ALA A 132 4.42 6.11 5.81
N THR A 133 3.51 6.69 6.56
CA THR A 133 2.21 7.14 6.03
C THR A 133 1.78 8.44 6.73
N GLU A 134 0.99 9.30 6.07
CA GLU A 134 0.52 10.56 6.66
C GLU A 134 -0.31 10.39 7.95
N THR A 135 -1.02 9.29 8.06
CA THR A 135 -1.92 8.99 9.19
C THR A 135 -1.74 7.56 9.63
N MET A 136 -2.17 7.25 10.86
CA MET A 136 -2.28 5.86 11.31
C MET A 136 -3.11 5.04 10.33
N ILE A 137 -2.61 3.87 9.97
CA ILE A 137 -3.27 2.92 9.05
C ILE A 137 -3.64 1.63 9.79
N LEU A 138 -4.53 0.86 9.20
CA LEU A 138 -4.78 -0.52 9.58
C LEU A 138 -5.07 -1.37 8.33
N HIS A 139 -4.67 -2.62 8.37
CA HIS A 139 -5.01 -3.60 7.37
C HIS A 139 -6.13 -4.50 7.88
N LYS A 140 -7.27 -4.53 7.17
CA LYS A 140 -8.45 -5.31 7.62
C LYS A 140 -8.27 -6.81 7.47
N ASN A 141 -7.55 -7.23 6.42
CA ASN A 141 -7.47 -8.62 6.01
C ASN A 141 -6.09 -9.24 6.15
N ALA A 142 -5.08 -8.46 6.48
CA ALA A 142 -3.69 -8.92 6.55
C ALA A 142 -3.06 -8.55 7.89
N ASP A 143 -2.35 -9.51 8.46
CA ASP A 143 -1.36 -9.25 9.49
C ASP A 143 -0.10 -8.70 8.81
N GLU A 144 0.69 -7.94 9.55
CA GLU A 144 1.91 -7.34 9.07
C GLU A 144 3.11 -7.77 9.92
N SER A 145 4.21 -8.12 9.27
CA SER A 145 5.50 -8.32 9.92
C SER A 145 6.53 -7.39 9.30
N VAL A 146 7.32 -6.73 10.13
CA VAL A 146 8.36 -5.79 9.71
C VAL A 146 9.70 -6.22 10.28
N LEU A 147 10.72 -6.28 9.42
CA LEU A 147 12.12 -6.46 9.81
C LEU A 147 12.87 -5.16 9.49
N ILE A 148 13.49 -4.58 10.50
CA ILE A 148 14.35 -3.41 10.33
C ILE A 148 15.70 -3.87 9.78
N MET A 149 16.02 -3.46 8.57
CA MET A 149 17.24 -3.85 7.87
C MET A 149 18.38 -2.86 8.08
N GLN A 150 18.03 -1.59 8.34
CA GLN A 150 18.99 -0.50 8.57
C GLN A 150 18.29 0.65 9.28
N GLY A 151 19.01 1.32 10.18
CA GLY A 151 18.53 2.50 10.89
C GLY A 151 17.65 2.18 12.07
N GLN A 152 16.76 3.12 12.41
CA GLN A 152 15.84 3.01 13.54
C GLN A 152 14.48 3.58 13.20
N LEU A 153 13.44 3.02 13.80
CA LEU A 153 12.06 3.49 13.63
C LEU A 153 11.39 3.67 15.00
N GLU A 154 10.71 4.77 15.18
CA GLU A 154 9.67 4.89 16.19
C GLU A 154 8.39 4.28 15.63
N VAL A 155 7.86 3.27 16.31
CA VAL A 155 6.73 2.46 15.83
C VAL A 155 5.53 2.69 16.73
N HIS A 156 4.47 3.20 16.15
CA HIS A 156 3.19 3.40 16.82
C HIS A 156 2.26 2.23 16.50
N ILE A 157 1.82 1.49 17.52
CA ILE A 157 0.88 0.36 17.41
C ILE A 157 -0.24 0.58 18.43
N GLY A 158 -1.44 0.92 17.96
CA GLY A 158 -2.54 1.29 18.82
C GLY A 158 -2.20 2.52 19.66
N THR A 159 -2.14 2.36 20.97
CA THR A 159 -1.74 3.39 21.95
C THR A 159 -0.29 3.28 22.42
N HIS A 160 0.46 2.30 21.93
CA HIS A 160 1.83 2.04 22.36
C HIS A 160 2.83 2.57 21.33
N VAL A 161 3.97 3.03 21.83
CA VAL A 161 5.09 3.50 21.03
C VAL A 161 6.32 2.67 21.38
N TYR A 162 6.99 2.16 20.36
CA TYR A 162 8.20 1.34 20.48
C TYR A 162 9.33 1.98 19.68
N ASN A 163 10.55 1.87 20.17
CA ASN A 163 11.74 2.16 19.38
C ASN A 163 12.30 0.84 18.85
N ALA A 164 12.30 0.67 17.55
CA ALA A 164 12.82 -0.50 16.87
C ALA A 164 14.14 -0.14 16.17
N LEU A 165 15.15 -0.97 16.38
CA LEU A 165 16.50 -0.82 15.85
C LEU A 165 16.78 -1.86 14.77
N GLU A 166 17.89 -1.69 14.07
CA GLU A 166 18.37 -2.66 13.09
C GLU A 166 18.42 -4.09 13.68
N GLY A 167 17.80 -5.03 12.97
CA GLY A 167 17.65 -6.41 13.36
C GLY A 167 16.36 -6.72 14.15
N ASP A 168 15.65 -5.71 14.65
CA ASP A 168 14.39 -5.93 15.35
C ASP A 168 13.28 -6.32 14.37
N CYS A 169 12.37 -7.17 14.88
CA CYS A 169 11.18 -7.60 14.17
C CYS A 169 9.92 -7.14 14.90
N LEU A 170 8.93 -6.72 14.14
CA LEU A 170 7.62 -6.34 14.62
C LEU A 170 6.57 -7.29 14.03
N TYR A 171 5.53 -7.54 14.81
CA TYR A 171 4.33 -8.21 14.31
C TYR A 171 3.12 -7.39 14.71
N ILE A 172 2.30 -7.07 13.72
CA ILE A 172 1.12 -6.22 13.87
C ILE A 172 -0.10 -7.01 13.37
N PRO A 173 -1.01 -7.40 14.26
CA PRO A 173 -2.22 -8.10 13.88
C PRO A 173 -3.10 -7.21 12.98
N LYS A 174 -3.85 -7.83 12.09
CA LYS A 174 -4.90 -7.15 11.32
C LYS A 174 -5.82 -6.33 12.22
N ASN A 175 -6.41 -5.27 11.66
CA ASN A 175 -7.28 -4.32 12.37
C ASN A 175 -6.61 -3.52 13.50
N THR A 176 -5.28 -3.50 13.56
CA THR A 176 -4.52 -2.70 14.51
C THR A 176 -4.02 -1.43 13.84
N LEU A 177 -4.37 -0.26 14.40
CA LEU A 177 -3.85 1.04 13.93
C LEU A 177 -2.36 1.13 14.19
N HIS A 178 -1.58 1.51 13.19
CA HIS A 178 -0.13 1.65 13.30
C HIS A 178 0.45 2.66 12.31
N ASN A 179 1.68 3.10 12.57
CA ASN A 179 2.51 3.87 11.66
C ASN A 179 3.98 3.81 12.13
N TYR A 180 4.91 4.23 11.27
CA TYR A 180 6.35 4.25 11.53
C TYR A 180 6.91 5.63 11.24
N LEU A 181 7.80 6.12 12.11
CA LEU A 181 8.57 7.35 11.92
C LEU A 181 10.06 7.00 11.94
N ASN A 182 10.79 7.44 10.94
CA ASN A 182 12.26 7.39 11.01
C ASN A 182 12.76 8.54 11.89
N THR A 183 13.23 8.19 13.08
CA THR A 183 13.83 9.15 14.05
C THR A 183 15.36 9.21 13.97
N GLY A 184 15.94 8.49 13.00
CA GLY A 184 17.39 8.49 12.75
C GLY A 184 17.83 9.67 11.89
N LEU A 185 19.15 9.83 11.75
CA LEU A 185 19.78 10.85 10.89
C LEU A 185 20.02 10.37 9.46
N GLU A 186 19.88 9.08 9.23
CA GLU A 186 20.08 8.41 7.94
C GLU A 186 18.79 7.73 7.50
N ASP A 187 18.75 7.28 6.24
CA ASP A 187 17.63 6.52 5.71
C ASP A 187 17.40 5.23 6.53
N ALA A 188 16.18 5.01 6.98
CA ALA A 188 15.79 3.73 7.54
C ALA A 188 15.26 2.81 6.44
N GLN A 189 15.62 1.53 6.50
CA GLN A 189 15.21 0.52 5.54
C GLN A 189 14.58 -0.66 6.25
N CYS A 190 13.42 -1.09 5.79
CA CYS A 190 12.75 -2.25 6.33
C CYS A 190 12.13 -3.13 5.23
N ILE A 191 11.95 -4.39 5.59
CA ILE A 191 11.16 -5.34 4.80
C ILE A 191 9.83 -5.54 5.53
N VAL A 192 8.75 -5.39 4.78
CA VAL A 192 7.39 -5.55 5.30
C VAL A 192 6.74 -6.70 4.57
N PHE A 193 6.16 -7.63 5.33
CA PHE A 193 5.35 -8.72 4.82
C PHE A 193 3.91 -8.61 5.32
N PHE A 194 2.98 -8.80 4.41
CA PHE A 194 1.56 -8.93 4.72
C PHE A 194 1.12 -10.37 4.48
N SER A 195 0.31 -10.91 5.37
CA SER A 195 -0.20 -12.29 5.30
C SER A 195 -1.22 -12.51 4.17
N ASP A 196 -1.63 -11.45 3.47
CA ASP A 196 -2.54 -11.48 2.34
C ASP A 196 -2.13 -10.44 1.29
N LEU A 197 -2.78 -10.44 0.15
CA LEU A 197 -2.58 -9.42 -0.88
C LEU A 197 -3.18 -8.09 -0.41
N ILE A 198 -2.39 -7.03 -0.46
CA ILE A 198 -2.81 -5.66 -0.11
C ILE A 198 -3.08 -4.78 -1.33
N TYR A 199 -3.04 -5.36 -2.53
CA TYR A 199 -3.27 -4.71 -3.82
C TYR A 199 -4.32 -5.43 -4.67
#